data_bc1f6dc531c353a8c5fcafb57533a94c
#
_entry.id   bc1f6dc531c353a8c5fcafb57533a94c
#
_cell.length_a   1.000
_cell.length_b   1.000
_cell.length_c   1.000
_cell.angle_alpha   90.00
_cell.angle_beta   90.00
_cell.angle_gamma   90.00
#
_symmetry.space_group_name_H-M   'P 1'
#
loop_
_entity.id
_entity.type
_entity.pdbx_description
1 polymer ?
#
loop_
_entity_poly.entity_id
_entity_poly.type
_entity_poly.pdbx_seq_one_letter_code
_entity_poly.pdbx_strand_id
1 'polypeptide(L)'
;MAKEYPIQNVSFRGETDNFLTEAGGGSELPKWVNDTAISVNAERVYDQLELFSELFSDANRTMPVLTEITLNKKATAKSHRPAVRKMMDVNSKRNVLGVTSVGKILVKIDTANDLKKMERGFKVVNTANLPKDKKIGLSAIENISRYKAVVDDSIQENDRLKLQLVDYLNSEYNHRSRIALSIKCKEFGVELEELNYASSLRLFSLEHVSEEALQAIASMDCVLAVRKMPTIEFETAPDEDNSSIEVMTPLEGATYPVVGLLDSG
;
A
#
# COMPACT_ATOMS: atom_id res chain seq x y z
N MET A 1 16.82 17.35 -41.95
CA MET A 1 16.12 17.98 -40.78
C MET A 1 15.57 16.86 -39.96
N ALA A 2 16.12 16.67 -38.77
CA ALA A 2 15.60 15.67 -37.79
C ALA A 2 14.24 16.20 -37.31
N LYS A 3 13.19 15.40 -37.46
CA LYS A 3 11.89 15.71 -36.88
C LYS A 3 12.03 15.44 -35.37
N GLU A 4 12.09 16.51 -34.58
CA GLU A 4 11.89 16.40 -33.14
C GLU A 4 10.43 15.99 -32.91
N TYR A 5 10.25 14.78 -32.45
CA TYR A 5 8.97 14.34 -31.90
C TYR A 5 8.87 14.92 -30.49
N PRO A 6 7.83 15.68 -30.15
CA PRO A 6 7.63 16.13 -28.78
C PRO A 6 7.10 14.95 -27.93
N ILE A 7 7.92 13.95 -27.71
CA ILE A 7 7.67 13.01 -26.64
C ILE A 7 8.13 13.75 -25.39
N GLN A 8 7.20 14.37 -24.69
CA GLN A 8 7.46 14.71 -23.30
C GLN A 8 7.76 13.41 -22.58
N ASN A 9 9.03 13.20 -22.29
CA ASN A 9 9.42 12.20 -21.31
C ASN A 9 8.79 12.64 -19.99
N VAL A 10 7.65 12.06 -19.67
CA VAL A 10 7.11 12.13 -18.32
C VAL A 10 8.04 11.30 -17.45
N SER A 11 9.17 11.89 -17.07
CA SER A 11 10.09 11.23 -16.17
C SER A 11 9.54 11.34 -14.74
N PHE A 12 8.59 10.49 -14.41
CA PHE A 12 8.26 10.20 -13.01
C PHE A 12 9.48 9.73 -12.20
N ARG A 13 10.61 9.51 -12.84
CA ARG A 13 11.88 9.13 -12.24
C ARG A 13 12.83 10.29 -11.99
N GLY A 14 12.69 11.42 -12.68
CA GLY A 14 13.68 12.51 -12.61
C GLY A 14 13.79 13.14 -11.23
N GLU A 15 12.68 13.34 -10.53
CA GLU A 15 12.72 13.86 -9.16
C GLU A 15 13.17 12.80 -8.14
N THR A 16 12.82 11.54 -8.33
CA THR A 16 13.26 10.45 -7.45
C THR A 16 14.71 10.07 -7.69
N ASP A 17 15.23 10.19 -8.89
CA ASP A 17 16.63 9.87 -9.20
C ASP A 17 17.61 10.94 -8.67
N ASN A 18 17.19 12.20 -8.57
CA ASN A 18 17.99 13.25 -7.91
C ASN A 18 18.15 13.00 -6.39
N PHE A 19 17.21 12.28 -5.76
CA PHE A 19 17.37 11.80 -4.38
C PHE A 19 18.26 10.55 -4.27
N LEU A 20 18.60 9.90 -5.38
CA LEU A 20 19.42 8.69 -5.41
C LEU A 20 20.92 8.97 -5.49
N THR A 21 21.33 10.15 -5.94
CA THR A 21 22.75 10.48 -6.18
C THR A 21 23.50 10.90 -4.93
N GLU A 22 22.86 11.25 -3.84
CA GLU A 22 23.54 11.51 -2.56
C GLU A 22 23.81 10.25 -1.71
N ALA A 23 23.30 9.10 -2.11
CA ALA A 23 23.62 7.82 -1.49
C ALA A 23 24.90 7.25 -2.08
N GLY A 24 25.96 8.03 -2.09
CA GLY A 24 27.33 7.52 -2.30
C GLY A 24 27.56 6.39 -1.31
N GLY A 25 28.07 5.24 -1.80
CA GLY A 25 28.40 4.06 -1.01
C GLY A 25 29.51 4.30 0.05
N GLY A 26 29.41 5.40 0.78
CA GLY A 26 30.29 5.73 1.88
C GLY A 26 30.07 4.80 3.07
N SER A 27 31.14 4.45 3.76
CA SER A 27 31.12 3.67 5.00
C SER A 27 30.46 4.41 6.15
N GLU A 28 30.18 5.70 6.01
CA GLU A 28 29.62 6.57 7.05
C GLU A 28 28.11 6.42 7.21
N LEU A 29 27.65 6.60 8.45
CA LEU A 29 26.23 6.67 8.76
C LEU A 29 25.66 8.01 8.25
N PRO A 30 24.41 8.03 7.74
CA PRO A 30 23.73 9.28 7.43
C PRO A 30 23.74 10.23 8.64
N LYS A 31 23.94 11.53 8.43
CA LYS A 31 24.03 12.54 9.52
C LYS A 31 22.80 12.58 10.45
N TRP A 32 21.65 12.13 9.98
CA TRP A 32 20.42 12.07 10.78
C TRP A 32 20.36 10.84 11.69
N VAL A 33 21.24 9.86 11.51
CA VAL A 33 21.34 8.65 12.36
C VAL A 33 22.23 9.02 13.55
N ASN A 34 21.65 9.09 14.73
CA ASN A 34 22.36 9.37 15.96
C ASN A 34 21.84 8.52 17.12
N ASP A 35 22.64 8.35 18.16
CA ASP A 35 22.34 7.47 19.27
C ASP A 35 21.10 7.87 20.07
N THR A 36 20.83 9.18 20.19
CA THR A 36 19.61 9.67 20.86
C THR A 36 18.37 9.29 20.08
N ALA A 37 18.37 9.52 18.76
CA ALA A 37 17.24 9.12 17.91
C ALA A 37 17.02 7.60 17.91
N ILE A 38 18.10 6.81 17.93
CA ILE A 38 18.03 5.35 18.03
C ILE A 38 17.33 4.94 19.32
N SER A 39 17.75 5.47 20.47
CA SER A 39 17.20 5.09 21.78
C SER A 39 15.72 5.47 21.89
N VAL A 40 15.38 6.72 21.56
CA VAL A 40 14.00 7.23 21.65
C VAL A 40 13.05 6.47 20.72
N ASN A 41 13.46 6.24 19.47
CA ASN A 41 12.61 5.52 18.53
C ASN A 41 12.49 4.03 18.90
N ALA A 42 13.57 3.40 19.34
CA ALA A 42 13.55 2.00 19.74
C ALA A 42 12.61 1.76 20.94
N GLU A 43 12.68 2.59 21.97
CA GLU A 43 11.79 2.54 23.13
C GLU A 43 10.33 2.74 22.71
N ARG A 44 10.05 3.82 21.98
CA ARG A 44 8.69 4.11 21.50
C ARG A 44 8.08 2.95 20.70
N VAL A 45 8.82 2.41 19.73
CA VAL A 45 8.33 1.31 18.90
C VAL A 45 8.20 0.03 19.70
N TYR A 46 9.09 -0.23 20.67
CA TYR A 46 8.97 -1.34 21.58
C TYR A 46 7.66 -1.28 22.35
N ASP A 47 7.35 -0.15 22.99
CA ASP A 47 6.11 0.06 23.75
C ASP A 47 4.85 -0.12 22.87
N GLN A 48 4.91 0.38 21.64
CA GLN A 48 3.81 0.23 20.67
C GLN A 48 3.60 -1.23 20.23
N LEU A 49 4.68 -2.01 20.07
CA LEU A 49 4.58 -3.43 19.75
C LEU A 49 4.03 -4.22 20.93
N GLU A 50 4.39 -3.88 22.16
CA GLU A 50 3.88 -4.51 23.37
C GLU A 50 2.35 -4.41 23.46
N LEU A 51 1.77 -3.26 23.07
CA LEU A 51 0.32 -3.07 23.02
C LEU A 51 -0.38 -4.04 22.03
N PHE A 52 0.33 -4.54 21.03
CA PHE A 52 -0.26 -5.51 20.11
C PHE A 52 -0.35 -6.92 20.68
N SER A 53 0.28 -7.21 21.81
CA SER A 53 0.23 -8.52 22.47
C SER A 53 -1.21 -8.94 22.78
N GLU A 54 -2.06 -7.99 23.17
CA GLU A 54 -3.48 -8.23 23.45
C GLU A 54 -4.24 -8.73 22.22
N LEU A 55 -3.86 -8.27 21.00
CA LEU A 55 -4.49 -8.72 19.77
C LEU A 55 -4.23 -10.20 19.45
N PHE A 56 -3.21 -10.78 20.06
CA PHE A 56 -2.86 -12.20 19.90
C PHE A 56 -3.35 -13.07 21.06
N SER A 57 -4.08 -12.51 22.03
CA SER A 57 -4.69 -13.28 23.14
C SER A 57 -5.92 -14.06 22.67
N ASP A 58 -6.56 -13.66 21.57
CA ASP A 58 -7.67 -14.39 20.97
C ASP A 58 -7.16 -15.66 20.27
N ALA A 59 -7.46 -16.82 20.90
CA ALA A 59 -7.09 -18.14 20.36
C ALA A 59 -7.75 -18.45 19.02
N ASN A 60 -8.84 -17.78 18.67
CA ASN A 60 -9.58 -17.96 17.43
C ASN A 60 -9.05 -17.06 16.27
N ARG A 61 -8.06 -16.25 16.55
CA ARG A 61 -7.48 -15.38 15.53
C ARG A 61 -6.82 -16.19 14.42
N THR A 62 -7.38 -16.12 13.23
CA THR A 62 -6.91 -16.87 12.06
C THR A 62 -6.16 -15.99 11.05
N MET A 63 -6.19 -14.66 11.24
CA MET A 63 -5.60 -13.68 10.33
C MET A 63 -4.45 -12.93 10.97
N PRO A 64 -3.41 -12.56 10.18
CA PRO A 64 -2.34 -11.69 10.65
C PRO A 64 -2.87 -10.34 11.15
N VAL A 65 -2.17 -9.74 12.10
CA VAL A 65 -2.37 -8.33 12.45
C VAL A 65 -1.69 -7.46 11.42
N LEU A 66 -2.41 -6.48 10.89
CA LEU A 66 -1.83 -5.47 10.03
C LEU A 66 -1.38 -4.25 10.82
N THR A 67 -0.18 -3.82 10.54
CA THR A 67 0.42 -2.62 11.11
C THR A 67 0.95 -1.71 10.02
N GLU A 68 1.02 -0.42 10.30
CA GLU A 68 1.66 0.56 9.45
C GLU A 68 2.82 1.23 10.19
N ILE A 69 3.90 1.47 9.46
CA ILE A 69 5.11 2.11 9.96
C ILE A 69 5.23 3.48 9.35
N THR A 70 5.36 4.49 10.21
CA THR A 70 5.73 5.84 9.80
C THR A 70 7.25 5.97 9.84
N LEU A 71 7.83 6.42 8.74
CA LEU A 71 9.25 6.67 8.62
C LEU A 71 9.59 8.13 8.88
N ASN A 72 10.78 8.35 9.41
CA ASN A 72 11.41 9.65 9.45
C ASN A 72 11.48 10.25 8.02
N LYS A 73 11.12 11.51 7.89
CA LYS A 73 11.12 12.20 6.58
C LYS A 73 12.47 12.13 5.86
N LYS A 74 13.57 12.03 6.60
CA LYS A 74 14.94 11.89 6.06
C LYS A 74 15.28 10.45 5.65
N ALA A 75 14.47 9.47 6.07
CA ALA A 75 14.67 8.04 5.81
C ALA A 75 13.89 7.52 4.59
N THR A 76 13.30 8.39 3.80
CA THR A 76 12.48 8.03 2.63
C THR A 76 13.30 7.53 1.44
N ALA A 77 14.62 7.72 1.47
CA ALA A 77 15.52 7.27 0.41
C ALA A 77 15.47 5.75 0.23
N LYS A 78 15.52 5.30 -1.01
CA LYS A 78 15.49 3.89 -1.41
C LYS A 78 16.54 3.03 -0.67
N SER A 79 17.68 3.63 -0.29
CA SER A 79 18.77 2.99 0.43
C SER A 79 18.43 2.59 1.88
N HIS A 80 17.42 3.21 2.51
CA HIS A 80 17.06 2.93 3.91
C HIS A 80 15.98 1.85 4.04
N ARG A 81 15.19 1.61 2.98
CA ARG A 81 14.15 0.58 2.97
C ARG A 81 14.67 -0.83 3.29
N PRO A 82 15.85 -1.27 2.79
CA PRO A 82 16.40 -2.57 3.16
C PRO A 82 16.67 -2.71 4.66
N ALA A 83 17.14 -1.66 5.33
CA ALA A 83 17.40 -1.67 6.77
C ALA A 83 16.09 -1.80 7.56
N VAL A 84 15.06 -1.03 7.19
CA VAL A 84 13.72 -1.13 7.80
C VAL A 84 13.12 -2.52 7.56
N ARG A 85 13.18 -3.02 6.33
CA ARG A 85 12.70 -4.36 6.00
C ARG A 85 13.39 -5.44 6.82
N LYS A 86 14.71 -5.36 6.99
CA LYS A 86 15.50 -6.31 7.78
C LYS A 86 15.08 -6.34 9.26
N MET A 87 14.58 -5.22 9.78
CA MET A 87 14.03 -5.14 11.13
C MET A 87 12.66 -5.81 11.25
N MET A 88 11.84 -5.72 10.19
CA MET A 88 10.46 -6.22 10.18
C MET A 88 10.33 -7.66 9.67
N ASP A 89 11.20 -8.10 8.76
CA ASP A 89 11.18 -9.46 8.25
C ASP A 89 11.82 -10.41 9.28
N VAL A 90 10.99 -11.03 10.10
CA VAL A 90 11.41 -11.99 11.13
C VAL A 90 11.15 -13.43 10.67
N ASN A 91 11.87 -14.39 11.22
CA ASN A 91 11.70 -15.83 10.94
C ASN A 91 11.88 -16.20 9.46
N SER A 92 12.72 -15.47 8.71
CA SER A 92 12.87 -15.64 7.25
C SER A 92 11.56 -15.46 6.48
N LYS A 93 10.56 -14.83 7.08
CA LYS A 93 9.27 -14.50 6.47
C LYS A 93 9.30 -13.08 5.90
N ARG A 94 8.56 -12.90 4.81
CA ARG A 94 8.31 -11.59 4.25
C ARG A 94 7.11 -10.94 4.96
N ASN A 95 7.39 -10.08 5.93
CA ASN A 95 6.37 -9.40 6.71
C ASN A 95 6.01 -8.03 6.14
N VAL A 96 6.94 -7.37 5.44
CA VAL A 96 6.68 -6.13 4.71
C VAL A 96 5.88 -6.44 3.45
N LEU A 97 4.65 -5.93 3.38
CA LEU A 97 3.72 -6.16 2.26
C LEU A 97 3.86 -5.09 1.17
N GLY A 98 4.07 -3.84 1.54
CA GLY A 98 4.14 -2.75 0.58
C GLY A 98 4.17 -1.38 1.25
N VAL A 99 3.79 -0.37 0.48
CA VAL A 99 3.67 1.02 0.93
C VAL A 99 2.24 1.48 0.71
N THR A 100 1.66 2.15 1.70
CA THR A 100 0.32 2.73 1.60
C THR A 100 0.32 3.97 0.69
N SER A 101 -0.86 4.42 0.28
CA SER A 101 -1.02 5.65 -0.53
C SER A 101 -0.45 6.90 0.14
N VAL A 102 -0.33 6.90 1.46
CA VAL A 102 0.27 8.01 2.24
C VAL A 102 1.74 7.80 2.57
N GLY A 103 2.40 6.84 1.92
CA GLY A 103 3.84 6.62 2.05
C GLY A 103 4.29 5.84 3.28
N LYS A 104 3.37 5.30 4.08
CA LYS A 104 3.69 4.44 5.22
C LYS A 104 3.96 3.00 4.77
N ILE A 105 4.81 2.28 5.48
CA ILE A 105 5.11 0.87 5.18
C ILE A 105 4.05 -0.01 5.84
N LEU A 106 3.41 -0.87 5.05
CA LEU A 106 2.46 -1.86 5.53
C LEU A 106 3.20 -3.15 5.92
N VAL A 107 2.97 -3.61 7.14
CA VAL A 107 3.61 -4.80 7.70
C VAL A 107 2.55 -5.71 8.29
N LYS A 108 2.70 -7.01 8.06
CA LYS A 108 1.89 -8.04 8.73
C LYS A 108 2.66 -8.69 9.87
N ILE A 109 1.96 -9.06 10.92
CA ILE A 109 2.47 -9.86 12.03
C ILE A 109 1.63 -11.14 12.09
N ASP A 110 2.23 -12.27 11.72
CA ASP A 110 1.48 -13.52 11.57
C ASP A 110 1.12 -14.15 12.92
N THR A 111 2.03 -14.10 13.90
CA THR A 111 1.87 -14.80 15.19
C THR A 111 2.43 -13.98 16.34
N ALA A 112 1.99 -14.33 17.58
CA ALA A 112 2.57 -13.76 18.80
C ALA A 112 4.09 -14.00 18.90
N ASN A 113 4.60 -15.10 18.34
CA ASN A 113 6.04 -15.37 18.33
C ASN A 113 6.78 -14.42 17.36
N ASP A 114 6.18 -14.09 16.22
CA ASP A 114 6.74 -13.09 15.29
C ASP A 114 6.76 -11.71 15.95
N LEU A 115 5.67 -11.33 16.67
CA LEU A 115 5.61 -10.10 17.46
C LEU A 115 6.76 -10.03 18.47
N LYS A 116 6.92 -11.06 19.31
CA LYS A 116 8.02 -11.12 20.30
C LYS A 116 9.41 -11.02 19.68
N LYS A 117 9.60 -11.52 18.47
CA LYS A 117 10.88 -11.38 17.77
C LYS A 117 11.10 -9.97 17.25
N MET A 118 10.04 -9.31 16.76
CA MET A 118 10.10 -7.89 16.40
C MET A 118 10.43 -7.04 17.61
N GLU A 119 9.73 -7.21 18.72
CA GLU A 119 9.99 -6.51 20.00
C GLU A 119 11.46 -6.64 20.43
N ARG A 120 12.03 -7.85 20.40
CA ARG A 120 13.45 -8.07 20.72
C ARG A 120 14.39 -7.30 19.75
N GLY A 121 13.98 -7.11 18.51
CA GLY A 121 14.69 -6.31 17.54
C GLY A 121 14.85 -4.86 17.97
N PHE A 122 13.84 -4.31 18.66
CA PHE A 122 13.80 -2.93 19.16
C PHE A 122 14.36 -2.78 20.58
N LYS A 123 14.52 -3.86 21.34
CA LYS A 123 15.13 -3.81 22.66
C LYS A 123 16.64 -3.48 22.53
N VAL A 124 16.97 -2.22 22.74
CA VAL A 124 18.32 -1.70 22.62
C VAL A 124 18.93 -1.51 24.01
N VAL A 125 20.00 -2.22 24.30
CA VAL A 125 20.74 -2.10 25.57
C VAL A 125 21.94 -1.15 25.43
N ASN A 126 22.62 -1.17 24.25
CA ASN A 126 23.77 -0.34 23.99
C ASN A 126 23.83 0.03 22.49
N THR A 127 23.76 1.31 22.18
CA THR A 127 23.77 1.82 20.81
C THR A 127 25.14 1.72 20.16
N ALA A 128 26.24 1.78 20.91
CA ALA A 128 27.60 1.77 20.38
C ALA A 128 27.91 0.52 19.57
N ASN A 129 27.43 -0.65 20.02
CA ASN A 129 27.74 -1.96 19.43
C ASN A 129 26.74 -2.42 18.36
N LEU A 130 25.78 -1.56 17.96
CA LEU A 130 24.79 -1.94 16.96
C LEU A 130 25.39 -1.95 15.55
N PRO A 131 25.07 -2.98 14.72
CA PRO A 131 25.41 -2.99 13.31
C PRO A 131 24.82 -1.77 12.58
N LYS A 132 25.53 -1.28 11.55
CA LYS A 132 25.14 -0.12 10.74
C LYS A 132 23.68 -0.18 10.27
N ASP A 133 23.27 -1.30 9.68
CA ASP A 133 21.90 -1.48 9.18
C ASP A 133 20.87 -1.35 10.30
N LYS A 134 21.18 -1.88 11.49
CA LYS A 134 20.28 -1.79 12.64
C LYS A 134 20.17 -0.35 13.15
N LYS A 135 21.28 0.40 13.18
CA LYS A 135 21.29 1.85 13.51
C LYS A 135 20.40 2.63 12.54
N ILE A 136 20.55 2.39 11.24
CA ILE A 136 19.72 3.03 10.20
C ILE A 136 18.24 2.66 10.39
N GLY A 137 17.91 1.39 10.54
CA GLY A 137 16.53 0.93 10.69
C GLY A 137 15.83 1.53 11.92
N LEU A 138 16.50 1.51 13.09
CA LEU A 138 15.97 2.06 14.33
C LEU A 138 15.79 3.60 14.25
N SER A 139 16.72 4.31 13.61
CA SER A 139 16.57 5.75 13.39
C SER A 139 15.51 6.10 12.36
N ALA A 140 15.24 5.19 11.42
CA ALA A 140 14.29 5.42 10.34
C ALA A 140 12.83 5.24 10.78
N ILE A 141 12.57 4.34 11.72
CA ILE A 141 11.20 4.02 12.16
C ILE A 141 10.82 4.98 13.28
N GLU A 142 9.86 5.86 13.04
CA GLU A 142 9.37 6.79 14.05
C GLU A 142 8.18 6.25 14.83
N ASN A 143 7.32 5.50 14.17
CA ASN A 143 6.08 5.04 14.79
C ASN A 143 5.61 3.74 14.13
N ILE A 144 4.98 2.87 14.91
CA ILE A 144 4.23 1.72 14.42
C ILE A 144 2.83 1.76 15.03
N SER A 145 1.81 1.61 14.20
CA SER A 145 0.43 1.60 14.66
C SER A 145 -0.35 0.48 13.98
N ARG A 146 -1.46 0.07 14.58
CA ARG A 146 -2.39 -0.85 13.90
C ARG A 146 -2.91 -0.16 12.65
N TYR A 147 -2.89 -0.88 11.54
CA TYR A 147 -3.45 -0.39 10.29
C TYR A 147 -4.98 -0.30 10.42
N LYS A 148 -5.53 0.79 9.93
CA LYS A 148 -6.97 0.98 9.78
C LYS A 148 -7.28 1.12 8.30
N ALA A 149 -8.31 0.43 7.83
CA ALA A 149 -8.74 0.57 6.45
C ALA A 149 -9.02 2.03 6.09
N VAL A 150 -8.60 2.43 4.90
CA VAL A 150 -8.95 3.76 4.37
C VAL A 150 -10.40 3.70 3.89
N VAL A 151 -11.26 4.49 4.52
CA VAL A 151 -12.66 4.65 4.12
C VAL A 151 -12.82 6.04 3.51
N ASP A 152 -13.48 6.12 2.38
CA ASP A 152 -13.77 7.38 1.71
C ASP A 152 -14.88 8.12 2.46
N ASP A 153 -14.60 9.34 2.91
CA ASP A 153 -15.54 10.17 3.67
C ASP A 153 -16.75 10.63 2.82
N SER A 154 -16.70 10.49 1.50
CA SER A 154 -17.79 10.86 0.58
C SER A 154 -18.84 9.76 0.39
N ILE A 155 -18.67 8.59 1.02
CA ILE A 155 -19.60 7.47 0.91
C ILE A 155 -20.96 7.86 1.53
N GLN A 156 -22.02 7.62 0.77
CA GLN A 156 -23.40 7.81 1.19
C GLN A 156 -24.15 6.47 1.19
N GLU A 157 -25.29 6.44 1.88
CA GLU A 157 -26.19 5.29 1.87
C GLU A 157 -26.64 4.97 0.44
N ASN A 158 -26.60 3.69 0.08
CA ASN A 158 -26.88 3.15 -1.27
C ASN A 158 -25.83 3.42 -2.34
N ASP A 159 -24.69 3.99 -2.00
CA ASP A 159 -23.57 4.03 -2.93
C ASP A 159 -23.08 2.61 -3.24
N ARG A 160 -22.74 2.35 -4.49
CA ARG A 160 -21.96 1.18 -4.87
C ARG A 160 -20.52 1.40 -4.46
N LEU A 161 -19.96 0.48 -3.68
CA LEU A 161 -18.62 0.63 -3.11
C LEU A 161 -17.62 -0.31 -3.76
N LYS A 162 -16.38 0.12 -3.83
CA LYS A 162 -15.23 -0.69 -4.19
C LYS A 162 -14.40 -0.97 -2.95
N LEU A 163 -14.29 -2.25 -2.59
CA LEU A 163 -13.47 -2.73 -1.49
C LEU A 163 -12.20 -3.37 -2.03
N GLN A 164 -11.08 -3.09 -1.38
CA GLN A 164 -9.81 -3.73 -1.65
C GLN A 164 -9.35 -4.53 -0.44
N LEU A 165 -9.07 -5.82 -0.63
CA LEU A 165 -8.42 -6.65 0.36
C LEU A 165 -6.89 -6.55 0.27
N VAL A 166 -6.27 -6.76 1.41
CA VAL A 166 -4.81 -6.88 1.52
C VAL A 166 -4.32 -8.12 0.78
N ASP A 167 -3.23 -7.98 0.02
CA ASP A 167 -2.46 -9.13 -0.43
C ASP A 167 -1.40 -9.47 0.63
N TYR A 168 -1.61 -10.56 1.33
CA TYR A 168 -0.69 -11.05 2.36
C TYR A 168 0.56 -11.72 1.80
N LEU A 169 0.70 -11.79 0.48
CA LEU A 169 1.76 -12.57 -0.19
C LEU A 169 1.77 -14.04 0.28
N ASN A 170 0.60 -14.54 0.66
CA ASN A 170 0.36 -15.89 1.15
C ASN A 170 -1.04 -16.34 0.72
N SER A 171 -1.12 -17.39 -0.08
CA SER A 171 -2.37 -17.86 -0.68
C SER A 171 -3.41 -18.29 0.36
N GLU A 172 -2.98 -18.88 1.48
CA GLU A 172 -3.87 -19.32 2.55
C GLU A 172 -4.53 -18.14 3.27
N TYR A 173 -3.75 -17.12 3.67
CA TYR A 173 -4.30 -15.90 4.27
C TYR A 173 -5.18 -15.13 3.27
N ASN A 174 -4.79 -15.11 2.00
CA ASN A 174 -5.57 -14.51 0.95
C ASN A 174 -6.93 -15.20 0.76
N HIS A 175 -6.95 -16.52 0.82
CA HIS A 175 -8.20 -17.30 0.75
C HIS A 175 -9.07 -17.08 2.01
N ARG A 176 -8.48 -17.17 3.20
CA ARG A 176 -9.19 -16.94 4.47
C ARG A 176 -9.82 -15.55 4.54
N SER A 177 -9.11 -14.51 4.10
CA SER A 177 -9.63 -13.14 4.12
C SER A 177 -10.85 -12.98 3.18
N ARG A 178 -10.86 -13.66 2.03
CA ARG A 178 -12.02 -13.69 1.13
C ARG A 178 -13.23 -14.36 1.78
N ILE A 179 -13.01 -15.50 2.43
CA ILE A 179 -14.08 -16.21 3.16
C ILE A 179 -14.61 -15.33 4.31
N ALA A 180 -13.73 -14.73 5.10
CA ALA A 180 -14.11 -13.86 6.21
C ALA A 180 -14.95 -12.67 5.73
N LEU A 181 -14.53 -12.02 4.62
CA LEU A 181 -15.33 -10.95 3.99
C LEU A 181 -16.71 -11.46 3.55
N SER A 182 -16.78 -12.61 2.85
CA SER A 182 -18.04 -13.16 2.40
C SER A 182 -19.01 -13.48 3.55
N ILE A 183 -18.48 -14.01 4.67
CA ILE A 183 -19.29 -14.26 5.87
C ILE A 183 -19.79 -12.94 6.43
N LYS A 184 -18.92 -11.94 6.58
CA LYS A 184 -19.29 -10.62 7.13
C LYS A 184 -20.33 -9.92 6.26
N CYS A 185 -20.19 -9.93 4.94
CA CYS A 185 -21.19 -9.38 4.02
C CYS A 185 -22.56 -10.07 4.17
N LYS A 186 -22.58 -11.40 4.30
CA LYS A 186 -23.82 -12.17 4.52
C LYS A 186 -24.51 -11.84 5.84
N GLU A 187 -23.75 -11.62 6.92
CA GLU A 187 -24.30 -11.21 8.21
C GLU A 187 -25.10 -9.90 8.14
N PHE A 188 -24.67 -8.98 7.28
CA PHE A 188 -25.28 -7.66 7.10
C PHE A 188 -26.19 -7.55 5.85
N GLY A 189 -26.37 -8.65 5.11
CA GLY A 189 -27.17 -8.62 3.88
C GLY A 189 -26.56 -7.81 2.73
N VAL A 190 -25.22 -7.60 2.77
CA VAL A 190 -24.48 -6.87 1.74
C VAL A 190 -24.20 -7.78 0.55
N GLU A 191 -24.52 -7.32 -0.64
CA GLU A 191 -24.17 -8.01 -1.88
C GLU A 191 -22.69 -7.82 -2.18
N LEU A 192 -21.99 -8.94 -2.48
CA LEU A 192 -20.55 -8.99 -2.71
C LEU A 192 -20.26 -9.61 -4.08
N GLU A 193 -19.59 -8.85 -4.95
CA GLU A 193 -19.14 -9.31 -6.25
C GLU A 193 -17.62 -9.12 -6.38
N GLU A 194 -16.90 -10.13 -6.89
CA GLU A 194 -15.47 -10.01 -7.16
C GLU A 194 -15.22 -9.33 -8.51
N LEU A 195 -14.38 -8.29 -8.49
CA LEU A 195 -14.05 -7.51 -9.68
C LEU A 195 -12.77 -8.05 -10.33
N ASN A 196 -12.87 -8.50 -11.56
CA ASN A 196 -11.78 -9.15 -12.32
C ASN A 196 -10.97 -8.14 -13.16
N TYR A 197 -10.55 -7.00 -12.58
CA TYR A 197 -9.73 -6.05 -13.33
C TYR A 197 -8.27 -6.51 -13.50
N ALA A 198 -7.71 -7.09 -12.45
CA ALA A 198 -6.40 -7.70 -12.47
C ALA A 198 -6.30 -8.72 -11.34
N SER A 199 -5.73 -9.88 -11.62
CA SER A 199 -5.63 -10.99 -10.67
C SER A 199 -4.86 -10.64 -9.37
N SER A 200 -4.01 -9.61 -9.42
CA SER A 200 -3.25 -9.13 -8.25
C SER A 200 -4.01 -8.13 -7.38
N LEU A 201 -5.11 -7.54 -7.88
CA LEU A 201 -5.81 -6.44 -7.22
C LEU A 201 -7.03 -6.94 -6.46
N ARG A 202 -7.10 -7.81 -5.68
CA ARG A 202 -8.15 -8.36 -4.80
C ARG A 202 -9.28 -7.36 -4.51
N LEU A 203 -10.02 -6.98 -5.57
CA LEU A 203 -11.06 -5.96 -5.58
C LEU A 203 -12.45 -6.59 -5.57
N PHE A 204 -13.35 -5.97 -4.84
CA PHE A 204 -14.74 -6.38 -4.71
C PHE A 204 -15.67 -5.18 -4.85
N SER A 205 -16.85 -5.40 -5.43
CA SER A 205 -17.97 -4.49 -5.38
C SER A 205 -18.86 -4.86 -4.21
N LEU A 206 -19.35 -3.85 -3.50
CA LEU A 206 -20.33 -4.00 -2.43
C LEU A 206 -21.55 -3.16 -2.78
N GLU A 207 -22.75 -3.72 -2.60
CA GLU A 207 -24.02 -3.04 -2.76
C GLU A 207 -24.90 -3.22 -1.52
N HIS A 208 -25.81 -2.29 -1.28
CA HIS A 208 -26.73 -2.28 -0.12
C HIS A 208 -25.98 -2.24 1.23
N VAL A 209 -24.98 -1.36 1.32
CA VAL A 209 -24.13 -1.24 2.50
C VAL A 209 -24.70 -0.20 3.46
N SER A 210 -25.18 -0.63 4.62
CA SER A 210 -25.53 0.26 5.72
C SER A 210 -24.28 0.83 6.40
N GLU A 211 -24.41 1.92 7.15
CA GLU A 211 -23.30 2.49 7.91
C GLU A 211 -22.72 1.49 8.91
N GLU A 212 -23.56 0.71 9.59
CA GLU A 212 -23.13 -0.34 10.52
C GLU A 212 -22.31 -1.43 9.80
N ALA A 213 -22.79 -1.87 8.63
CA ALA A 213 -22.09 -2.84 7.79
C ALA A 213 -20.73 -2.30 7.32
N LEU A 214 -20.68 -1.03 6.90
CA LEU A 214 -19.45 -0.37 6.47
C LEU A 214 -18.43 -0.33 7.59
N GLN A 215 -18.84 0.07 8.79
CA GLN A 215 -17.95 0.11 9.96
C GLN A 215 -17.44 -1.30 10.33
N ALA A 216 -18.33 -2.29 10.34
CA ALA A 216 -17.97 -3.67 10.64
C ALA A 216 -16.99 -4.26 9.61
N ILE A 217 -17.23 -4.03 8.31
CA ILE A 217 -16.35 -4.48 7.24
C ILE A 217 -15.01 -3.75 7.28
N ALA A 218 -15.01 -2.42 7.43
CA ALA A 218 -13.79 -1.61 7.50
C ALA A 218 -12.91 -1.95 8.72
N SER A 219 -13.50 -2.47 9.79
CA SER A 219 -12.75 -2.91 11.00
C SER A 219 -12.00 -4.23 10.84
N MET A 220 -12.25 -4.97 9.76
CA MET A 220 -11.59 -6.25 9.50
C MET A 220 -10.11 -6.05 9.17
N ASP A 221 -9.21 -6.82 9.78
CA ASP A 221 -7.75 -6.73 9.55
C ASP A 221 -7.33 -7.05 8.09
N CYS A 222 -8.23 -7.59 7.28
CA CYS A 222 -7.95 -7.91 5.87
C CYS A 222 -8.37 -6.82 4.88
N VAL A 223 -9.05 -5.77 5.32
CA VAL A 223 -9.52 -4.70 4.45
C VAL A 223 -8.47 -3.62 4.34
N LEU A 224 -8.06 -3.31 3.11
CA LEU A 224 -7.11 -2.24 2.82
C LEU A 224 -7.80 -0.90 2.63
N ALA A 225 -8.87 -0.89 1.83
CA ALA A 225 -9.62 0.34 1.57
C ALA A 225 -11.07 0.04 1.16
N VAL A 226 -11.96 0.97 1.47
CA VAL A 226 -13.33 1.02 0.96
C VAL A 226 -13.54 2.41 0.36
N ARG A 227 -13.94 2.46 -0.90
CA ARG A 227 -14.11 3.71 -1.65
C ARG A 227 -15.41 3.66 -2.42
N LYS A 228 -15.94 4.82 -2.75
CA LYS A 228 -17.04 4.92 -3.69
C LYS A 228 -16.61 4.39 -5.06
N MET A 229 -17.48 3.62 -5.71
CA MET A 229 -17.25 3.17 -7.09
C MET A 229 -17.29 4.41 -8.00
N PRO A 230 -16.30 4.65 -8.85
CA PRO A 230 -16.36 5.77 -9.77
C PRO A 230 -17.54 5.57 -10.74
N THR A 231 -18.39 6.57 -10.85
CA THR A 231 -19.40 6.65 -11.90
C THR A 231 -18.75 7.28 -13.11
N ILE A 232 -18.70 6.58 -14.21
CA ILE A 232 -18.26 7.14 -15.48
C ILE A 232 -19.50 7.79 -16.09
N GLU A 233 -19.62 9.10 -15.96
CA GLU A 233 -20.58 9.88 -16.72
C GLU A 233 -19.97 10.11 -18.11
N PHE A 234 -20.52 9.46 -19.10
CA PHE A 234 -20.25 9.85 -20.47
C PHE A 234 -21.04 11.15 -20.70
N GLU A 235 -20.35 12.29 -20.72
CA GLU A 235 -20.93 13.43 -21.39
C GLU A 235 -21.12 12.99 -22.86
N THR A 236 -22.36 12.64 -23.21
CA THR A 236 -22.72 12.61 -24.62
C THR A 236 -22.57 14.06 -25.04
N ALA A 237 -21.44 14.38 -25.69
CA ALA A 237 -21.36 15.62 -26.43
C ALA A 237 -22.64 15.71 -27.26
N PRO A 238 -23.35 16.85 -27.23
CA PRO A 238 -24.51 17.02 -28.09
C PRO A 238 -24.04 16.62 -29.50
N ASP A 239 -24.84 15.81 -30.19
CA ASP A 239 -24.56 15.37 -31.55
C ASP A 239 -24.16 16.59 -32.39
N GLU A 240 -22.91 17.00 -32.28
CA GLU A 240 -22.32 17.86 -33.29
C GLU A 240 -22.35 17.04 -34.55
N ASP A 241 -23.15 17.52 -35.48
CA ASP A 241 -23.37 16.93 -36.75
C ASP A 241 -22.01 16.61 -37.41
N ASN A 242 -21.53 15.38 -37.17
CA ASN A 242 -20.26 14.86 -37.69
C ASN A 242 -20.26 14.71 -39.21
N SER A 243 -21.34 15.21 -39.89
CA SER A 243 -21.48 15.22 -41.36
C SER A 243 -20.40 16.09 -42.02
N SER A 244 -19.64 16.89 -41.27
CA SER A 244 -18.55 17.72 -41.78
C SER A 244 -17.15 17.12 -41.69
N ILE A 245 -16.99 15.89 -41.13
CA ILE A 245 -15.69 15.23 -41.13
C ILE A 245 -15.43 14.67 -42.51
N GLU A 246 -14.73 15.45 -43.35
CA GLU A 246 -14.16 14.93 -44.60
C GLU A 246 -13.10 13.89 -44.27
N VAL A 247 -13.45 12.62 -44.46
CA VAL A 247 -12.46 11.54 -44.41
C VAL A 247 -11.61 11.66 -45.69
N MET A 248 -10.41 12.20 -45.53
CA MET A 248 -9.45 12.25 -46.64
C MET A 248 -9.08 10.82 -47.05
N THR A 249 -9.33 10.48 -48.30
CA THR A 249 -8.86 9.23 -48.89
C THR A 249 -7.33 9.14 -48.80
N PRO A 250 -6.74 8.03 -48.37
CA PRO A 250 -5.31 7.86 -48.37
C PRO A 250 -4.71 8.09 -49.73
N LEU A 251 -3.63 8.85 -49.78
CA LEU A 251 -2.88 9.07 -51.04
C LEU A 251 -2.21 7.76 -51.46
N GLU A 252 -2.36 7.39 -52.70
CA GLU A 252 -1.78 6.18 -53.28
C GLU A 252 -0.23 6.22 -53.12
N GLY A 253 0.35 5.19 -52.51
CA GLY A 253 1.79 5.07 -52.24
C GLY A 253 2.32 5.83 -51.02
N ALA A 254 1.48 6.48 -50.23
CA ALA A 254 1.90 7.11 -48.96
C ALA A 254 1.97 6.10 -47.81
N THR A 255 3.04 6.21 -47.01
CA THR A 255 3.18 5.44 -45.79
C THR A 255 2.65 6.24 -44.58
N TYR A 256 1.62 5.76 -43.95
CA TYR A 256 1.02 6.40 -42.77
C TYR A 256 1.51 5.75 -41.47
N PRO A 257 1.73 6.53 -40.42
CA PRO A 257 2.05 5.95 -39.12
C PRO A 257 0.87 5.15 -38.59
N VAL A 258 1.15 3.97 -38.00
CA VAL A 258 0.13 3.20 -37.31
C VAL A 258 -0.14 3.90 -35.99
N VAL A 259 -1.34 4.44 -35.81
CA VAL A 259 -1.80 5.03 -34.55
C VAL A 259 -2.61 3.97 -33.82
N GLY A 260 -2.11 3.48 -32.69
CA GLY A 260 -2.89 2.66 -31.77
C GLY A 260 -3.73 3.55 -30.87
N LEU A 261 -5.05 3.43 -30.96
CA LEU A 261 -5.96 3.99 -29.96
C LEU A 261 -6.05 2.98 -28.81
N LEU A 262 -5.56 3.36 -27.63
CA LEU A 262 -5.85 2.66 -26.38
C LEU A 262 -7.17 3.21 -25.87
N ASP A 263 -8.25 2.50 -26.18
CA ASP A 263 -9.52 2.74 -25.53
C ASP A 263 -9.45 2.15 -24.12
N SER A 264 -9.66 3.01 -23.13
CA SER A 264 -9.70 2.64 -21.70
C SER A 264 -11.10 2.18 -21.28
N GLY A 265 -11.92 1.71 -22.23
CA GLY A 265 -13.31 1.30 -22.04
C GLY A 265 -13.68 0.62 -20.75
#